data_d58deeb4f3be936313557624de998a20
#
_entry.id   d58deeb4f3be936313557624de998a20
#
_cell.length_a   1.000
_cell.length_b   1.000
_cell.length_c   1.000
_cell.angle_alpha   90.00
_cell.angle_beta   90.00
_cell.angle_gamma   90.00
#
_symmetry.space_group_name_H-M   'P 1'
#
loop_
_entity.id
_entity.type
_entity.pdbx_description
1 polymer ?
#
loop_
_entity_poly.entity_id
_entity_poly.type
_entity_poly.pdbx_seq_one_letter_code
_entity_poly.pdbx_strand_id
1 'polypeptide(L)'
;MLFRQQSTSIGPSWSWVSDVWLAAAVGCGYFLAARLSLGLLLQPDGVAVFWPAAGISSGILIALGPPVRLPVTVAVIAATLAANLLGDRDIPAGVGFGLCNAAEALITAAIIQYYFKADFTLGRLQQVLGLLVAAIAGTVVSGIAGAIVFKLFHSPDVPMFTTWRHWFASDAVGIIAVAPLVIGLAAAARDPPPRRELVEGAAVLALLTAMTGIIISLPNTPWQTLVPGALIFPMVLWLAARCRPVFAAAGAFIVSLTVVWATIFGIGHFGDTALPQEDRILQAQAVILVVTLGAFVLAALFSERRQHEAVLMNSETRLARANKMLQHERDNKLMNVGAAISAISHELKQPLTAIVTKGSAARRFLERTPSDVPRVQAILGEIVGASFRANEVLENIHSLFGHDQDPHPTDVNELVRESLRLMHEQFERHRITILTQFASDLPAVPAHKGQLQEVVINLLQNSVDAMETAEKARFVRIRTERRGQDAIGLAIQDSGKGIDAQMIDTIFDAFVTTKAKGKGLGLAISKMIIDRHDGQLTASSAGSENGAIFQITLPIKLAREPSPEALPSEP
;
A
#
# COMPACT_ATOMS: atom_id res chain seq x y z
N MET A 1 -5.39 -13.17 -4.09
CA MET A 1 -5.10 -13.94 -2.86
C MET A 1 -4.75 -12.96 -1.75
N LEU A 2 -5.68 -12.76 -0.85
CA LEU A 2 -5.65 -11.81 0.25
C LEU A 2 -4.68 -12.33 1.32
N PHE A 3 -3.57 -11.64 1.52
CA PHE A 3 -2.77 -11.79 2.71
C PHE A 3 -3.55 -11.19 3.90
N ARG A 4 -4.24 -12.06 4.61
CA ARG A 4 -4.75 -11.82 5.94
C ARG A 4 -3.53 -11.80 6.87
N GLN A 5 -2.93 -10.63 7.08
CA GLN A 5 -2.04 -10.43 8.22
C GLN A 5 -2.89 -10.63 9.48
N GLN A 6 -2.76 -11.78 10.08
CA GLN A 6 -3.09 -11.99 11.48
C GLN A 6 -2.14 -11.09 12.29
N SER A 7 -2.64 -9.94 12.70
CA SER A 7 -2.04 -9.20 13.80
C SER A 7 -2.23 -10.04 15.06
N THR A 8 -1.24 -10.85 15.38
CA THR A 8 -1.07 -11.36 16.74
C THR A 8 -0.76 -10.16 17.61
N SER A 9 -1.81 -9.51 18.13
CA SER A 9 -1.72 -8.59 19.24
C SER A 9 -1.37 -9.39 20.48
N ILE A 10 -0.08 -9.64 20.71
CA ILE A 10 0.44 -9.86 22.05
C ILE A 10 0.46 -8.46 22.68
N GLY A 11 -0.71 -7.97 23.07
CA GLY A 11 -0.79 -6.87 24.02
C GLY A 11 -0.13 -7.35 25.31
N PRO A 12 0.68 -6.51 26.00
CA PRO A 12 1.20 -6.84 27.32
C PRO A 12 0.00 -7.25 28.17
N SER A 13 0.08 -8.42 28.82
CA SER A 13 -0.94 -8.86 29.79
C SER A 13 -0.99 -7.80 30.89
N TRP A 14 -2.04 -6.96 30.85
CA TRP A 14 -2.30 -5.96 31.87
C TRP A 14 -2.47 -6.71 33.18
N SER A 15 -1.50 -6.54 34.09
CA SER A 15 -1.55 -7.12 35.42
C SER A 15 -2.21 -6.08 36.35
N TRP A 16 -2.86 -6.55 37.42
CA TRP A 16 -3.40 -5.65 38.45
C TRP A 16 -2.34 -4.68 39.02
N VAL A 17 -1.05 -5.05 38.94
CA VAL A 17 0.07 -4.20 39.33
C VAL A 17 0.19 -2.99 38.39
N SER A 18 0.03 -3.18 37.08
CA SER A 18 0.04 -2.06 36.12
C SER A 18 -1.13 -1.11 36.32
N ASP A 19 -2.31 -1.63 36.69
CA ASP A 19 -3.47 -0.81 37.00
C ASP A 19 -3.27 0.06 38.24
N VAL A 20 -2.66 -0.47 39.30
CA VAL A 20 -2.33 0.26 40.50
C VAL A 20 -1.29 1.36 40.24
N TRP A 21 -0.23 1.06 39.50
CA TRP A 21 0.76 2.07 39.13
C TRP A 21 0.18 3.17 38.24
N LEU A 22 -0.67 2.80 37.28
CA LEU A 22 -1.36 3.77 36.46
C LEU A 22 -2.29 4.66 37.29
N ALA A 23 -3.11 4.07 38.17
CA ALA A 23 -3.99 4.81 39.05
C ALA A 23 -3.22 5.78 39.97
N ALA A 24 -2.09 5.33 40.51
CA ALA A 24 -1.21 6.17 41.33
C ALA A 24 -0.61 7.34 40.53
N ALA A 25 -0.08 7.07 39.33
CA ALA A 25 0.50 8.11 38.47
C ALA A 25 -0.54 9.14 38.03
N VAL A 26 -1.72 8.67 37.58
CA VAL A 26 -2.84 9.54 37.18
C VAL A 26 -3.36 10.31 38.39
N GLY A 27 -3.55 9.64 39.52
CA GLY A 27 -4.01 10.27 40.75
C GLY A 27 -3.06 11.37 41.24
N CYS A 28 -1.76 11.13 41.23
CA CYS A 28 -0.76 12.14 41.59
C CYS A 28 -0.79 13.33 40.61
N GLY A 29 -0.76 13.07 39.29
CA GLY A 29 -0.79 14.13 38.27
C GLY A 29 -2.09 14.96 38.37
N TYR A 30 -3.23 14.29 38.51
CA TYR A 30 -4.52 14.92 38.69
C TYR A 30 -4.58 15.76 39.98
N PHE A 31 -4.12 15.18 41.10
CA PHE A 31 -4.08 15.85 42.41
C PHE A 31 -3.23 17.13 42.37
N LEU A 32 -2.00 17.04 41.80
CA LEU A 32 -1.13 18.20 41.67
C LEU A 32 -1.75 19.30 40.81
N ALA A 33 -2.36 18.93 39.70
CA ALA A 33 -3.06 19.88 38.82
C ALA A 33 -4.28 20.52 39.51
N ALA A 34 -5.08 19.72 40.25
CA ALA A 34 -6.20 20.19 41.01
C ALA A 34 -5.75 21.13 42.15
N ARG A 35 -4.72 20.77 42.91
CA ARG A 35 -4.18 21.62 43.98
C ARG A 35 -3.59 22.92 43.46
N LEU A 36 -2.93 22.90 42.31
CA LEU A 36 -2.46 24.12 41.64
C LEU A 36 -3.66 25.04 41.33
N SER A 37 -4.72 24.50 40.73
CA SER A 37 -5.91 25.28 40.39
C SER A 37 -6.64 25.79 41.62
N LEU A 38 -6.78 24.98 42.68
CA LEU A 38 -7.39 25.40 43.93
C LEU A 38 -6.54 26.40 44.71
N GLY A 39 -5.20 26.31 44.64
CA GLY A 39 -4.29 27.29 45.20
C GLY A 39 -4.31 28.65 44.49
N LEU A 40 -4.81 28.67 43.27
CA LEU A 40 -4.92 29.84 42.40
C LEU A 40 -6.39 30.30 42.24
N LEU A 41 -7.27 29.99 43.23
CA LEU A 41 -8.64 30.46 43.25
C LEU A 41 -8.69 31.96 43.45
N LEU A 42 -9.51 32.60 42.63
CA LEU A 42 -9.87 33.99 42.82
C LEU A 42 -11.11 34.05 43.71
N GLN A 43 -11.04 34.80 44.80
CA GLN A 43 -12.17 35.03 45.72
C GLN A 43 -13.11 36.13 45.14
N PRO A 44 -14.46 36.16 45.38
CA PRO A 44 -15.17 35.38 46.39
C PRO A 44 -15.82 34.07 45.90
N ASP A 45 -15.89 33.81 44.57
CA ASP A 45 -16.72 32.73 44.01
C ASP A 45 -16.15 31.31 44.11
N GLY A 46 -14.88 31.16 44.51
CA GLY A 46 -14.28 29.86 44.81
C GLY A 46 -14.17 28.86 43.64
N VAL A 47 -14.30 29.33 42.38
CA VAL A 47 -14.16 28.49 41.19
C VAL A 47 -12.84 28.82 40.46
N ALA A 48 -12.15 27.79 39.96
CA ALA A 48 -10.89 27.97 39.28
C ALA A 48 -11.08 28.58 37.88
N VAL A 49 -10.13 29.43 37.47
CA VAL A 49 -10.06 29.99 36.10
C VAL A 49 -9.81 28.93 35.05
N PHE A 50 -9.06 27.89 35.43
CA PHE A 50 -8.56 26.85 34.55
C PHE A 50 -8.40 25.55 35.33
N TRP A 51 -8.96 24.44 34.81
CA TRP A 51 -8.95 23.12 35.47
C TRP A 51 -8.19 22.09 34.62
N PRO A 52 -6.85 22.09 34.59
CA PRO A 52 -6.04 21.19 33.78
C PRO A 52 -6.23 19.71 34.12
N ALA A 53 -6.69 19.41 35.35
CA ALA A 53 -6.97 18.06 35.80
C ALA A 53 -8.03 17.34 34.93
N ALA A 54 -9.06 18.06 34.46
CA ALA A 54 -10.07 17.53 33.53
C ALA A 54 -9.44 17.08 32.20
N GLY A 55 -8.49 17.85 31.69
CA GLY A 55 -7.76 17.49 30.47
C GLY A 55 -6.80 16.31 30.65
N ILE A 56 -6.17 16.16 31.83
CA ILE A 56 -5.32 15.00 32.17
C ILE A 56 -6.16 13.72 32.14
N SER A 57 -7.26 13.68 32.89
CA SER A 57 -8.12 12.49 32.99
C SER A 57 -8.74 12.12 31.65
N SER A 58 -9.35 13.07 30.94
CA SER A 58 -9.97 12.87 29.62
C SER A 58 -8.93 12.44 28.59
N GLY A 59 -7.75 13.11 28.58
CA GLY A 59 -6.65 12.79 27.66
C GLY A 59 -6.12 11.37 27.83
N ILE A 60 -5.92 10.93 29.07
CA ILE A 60 -5.44 9.57 29.39
C ILE A 60 -6.49 8.52 28.98
N LEU A 61 -7.78 8.73 29.29
CA LEU A 61 -8.85 7.83 28.90
C LEU A 61 -8.99 7.70 27.38
N ILE A 62 -8.82 8.81 26.66
CA ILE A 62 -8.84 8.81 25.19
C ILE A 62 -7.62 8.08 24.64
N ALA A 63 -6.42 8.36 25.16
CA ALA A 63 -5.15 7.84 24.64
C ALA A 63 -4.94 6.34 24.90
N LEU A 64 -5.39 5.84 26.06
CA LEU A 64 -5.18 4.45 26.47
C LEU A 64 -6.40 3.55 26.26
N GLY A 65 -7.58 4.14 26.07
CA GLY A 65 -8.79 3.42 25.70
C GLY A 65 -9.54 2.72 26.84
N PRO A 66 -10.48 1.80 26.53
CA PRO A 66 -11.38 1.19 27.50
C PRO A 66 -10.76 0.44 28.67
N PRO A 67 -9.60 -0.24 28.54
CA PRO A 67 -9.03 -1.03 29.63
C PRO A 67 -8.69 -0.22 30.88
N VAL A 68 -8.37 1.07 30.71
CA VAL A 68 -7.93 1.93 31.83
C VAL A 68 -9.06 2.72 32.50
N ARG A 69 -10.31 2.50 32.11
CA ARG A 69 -11.45 3.28 32.62
C ARG A 69 -11.58 3.17 34.16
N LEU A 70 -11.54 1.95 34.68
CA LEU A 70 -11.69 1.73 36.13
C LEU A 70 -10.56 2.35 36.96
N PRO A 71 -9.26 2.07 36.68
CA PRO A 71 -8.17 2.65 37.46
C PRO A 71 -8.13 4.18 37.38
N VAL A 72 -8.42 4.78 36.23
CA VAL A 72 -8.46 6.24 36.07
C VAL A 72 -9.66 6.84 36.80
N THR A 73 -10.85 6.23 36.73
CA THR A 73 -12.05 6.69 37.47
C THR A 73 -11.78 6.72 38.97
N VAL A 74 -11.24 5.65 39.54
CA VAL A 74 -10.92 5.57 40.95
C VAL A 74 -9.88 6.63 41.33
N ALA A 75 -8.83 6.79 40.52
CA ALA A 75 -7.80 7.78 40.74
C ALA A 75 -8.33 9.22 40.74
N VAL A 76 -9.22 9.57 39.80
CA VAL A 76 -9.84 10.90 39.72
C VAL A 76 -10.70 11.18 40.94
N ILE A 77 -11.54 10.24 41.37
CA ILE A 77 -12.41 10.41 42.55
C ILE A 77 -11.54 10.60 43.80
N ALA A 78 -10.54 9.73 44.02
CA ALA A 78 -9.68 9.81 45.18
C ALA A 78 -8.83 11.10 45.20
N ALA A 79 -8.28 11.50 44.07
CA ALA A 79 -7.48 12.72 43.94
C ALA A 79 -8.35 13.99 44.12
N THR A 80 -9.58 14.02 43.59
CA THR A 80 -10.50 15.13 43.78
C THR A 80 -10.89 15.25 45.25
N LEU A 81 -11.24 14.13 45.88
CA LEU A 81 -11.56 14.11 47.32
C LEU A 81 -10.39 14.64 48.14
N ALA A 82 -9.19 14.10 47.96
CA ALA A 82 -7.97 14.53 48.67
C ALA A 82 -7.68 16.04 48.45
N ALA A 83 -7.82 16.53 47.21
CA ALA A 83 -7.56 17.93 46.89
C ALA A 83 -8.57 18.87 47.59
N ASN A 84 -9.83 18.48 47.67
CA ASN A 84 -10.87 19.26 48.32
C ASN A 84 -10.78 19.23 49.84
N LEU A 85 -10.45 18.08 50.47
CA LEU A 85 -10.21 17.96 51.91
C LEU A 85 -9.08 18.85 52.41
N LEU A 86 -8.01 18.95 51.61
CA LEU A 86 -6.90 19.87 51.90
C LEU A 86 -7.20 21.33 51.61
N GLY A 87 -8.40 21.64 51.07
CA GLY A 87 -8.90 22.97 50.83
C GLY A 87 -10.12 23.33 51.71
N ASP A 88 -10.21 22.67 52.91
CA ASP A 88 -11.27 22.90 53.93
C ASP A 88 -12.71 22.68 53.44
N ARG A 89 -12.92 21.78 52.50
CA ARG A 89 -14.24 21.37 52.03
C ARG A 89 -14.68 20.05 52.68
N ASP A 90 -15.98 19.89 52.87
CA ASP A 90 -16.58 18.70 53.46
C ASP A 90 -16.43 17.45 52.61
N ILE A 91 -16.38 16.26 53.26
CA ILE A 91 -16.29 14.97 52.61
C ILE A 91 -17.41 14.73 51.60
N PRO A 92 -18.71 15.01 51.89
CA PRO A 92 -19.78 14.81 50.93
C PRO A 92 -19.61 15.65 49.65
N ALA A 93 -19.16 16.91 49.79
CA ALA A 93 -18.84 17.77 48.65
C ALA A 93 -17.68 17.22 47.84
N GLY A 94 -16.59 16.79 48.50
CA GLY A 94 -15.41 16.22 47.84
C GLY A 94 -15.71 14.94 47.04
N VAL A 95 -16.54 14.04 47.58
CA VAL A 95 -17.01 12.83 46.91
C VAL A 95 -17.92 13.20 45.71
N GLY A 96 -18.86 14.11 45.91
CA GLY A 96 -19.74 14.57 44.83
C GLY A 96 -18.99 15.19 43.67
N PHE A 97 -18.03 16.07 43.94
CA PHE A 97 -17.16 16.64 42.89
C PHE A 97 -16.30 15.60 42.21
N GLY A 98 -15.79 14.60 42.96
CA GLY A 98 -15.02 13.50 42.39
C GLY A 98 -15.83 12.67 41.39
N LEU A 99 -17.11 12.40 41.73
CA LEU A 99 -18.03 11.70 40.83
C LEU A 99 -18.33 12.52 39.56
N CYS A 100 -18.56 13.85 39.70
CA CYS A 100 -18.81 14.75 38.58
C CYS A 100 -17.60 14.78 37.61
N ASN A 101 -16.39 14.94 38.14
CA ASN A 101 -15.17 14.98 37.34
C ASN A 101 -14.85 13.63 36.65
N ALA A 102 -15.10 12.52 37.34
CA ALA A 102 -14.95 11.20 36.78
C ALA A 102 -15.97 10.94 35.64
N ALA A 103 -17.23 11.32 35.84
CA ALA A 103 -18.28 11.22 34.83
C ALA A 103 -17.95 12.06 33.59
N GLU A 104 -17.44 13.29 33.77
CA GLU A 104 -16.99 14.16 32.70
C GLU A 104 -15.91 13.49 31.83
N ALA A 105 -14.87 12.99 32.46
CA ALA A 105 -13.78 12.35 31.75
C ALA A 105 -14.24 11.08 30.99
N LEU A 106 -15.14 10.29 31.61
CA LEU A 106 -15.73 9.11 30.98
C LEU A 106 -16.64 9.46 29.80
N ILE A 107 -17.49 10.47 29.91
CA ILE A 107 -18.40 10.93 28.84
C ILE A 107 -17.57 11.44 27.67
N THR A 108 -16.59 12.32 27.93
CA THR A 108 -15.70 12.87 26.90
C THR A 108 -14.96 11.76 26.17
N ALA A 109 -14.36 10.81 26.91
CA ALA A 109 -13.65 9.70 26.30
C ALA A 109 -14.58 8.72 25.55
N ALA A 110 -15.79 8.46 26.09
CA ALA A 110 -16.75 7.56 25.44
C ALA A 110 -17.23 8.10 24.08
N ILE A 111 -17.50 9.40 23.98
CA ILE A 111 -17.88 10.04 22.72
C ILE A 111 -16.75 9.88 21.68
N ILE A 112 -15.51 10.20 22.06
CA ILE A 112 -14.36 10.07 21.16
C ILE A 112 -14.15 8.62 20.74
N GLN A 113 -14.19 7.67 21.67
CA GLN A 113 -13.99 6.24 21.38
C GLN A 113 -15.11 5.66 20.50
N TYR A 114 -16.35 6.16 20.64
CA TYR A 114 -17.47 5.72 19.81
C TYR A 114 -17.31 6.14 18.35
N TYR A 115 -16.94 7.40 18.08
CA TYR A 115 -16.85 7.94 16.72
C TYR A 115 -15.52 7.68 16.03
N PHE A 116 -14.39 7.68 16.76
CA PHE A 116 -13.03 7.62 16.18
C PHE A 116 -12.27 6.34 16.50
N LYS A 117 -12.83 5.46 17.35
CA LYS A 117 -12.19 4.20 17.78
C LYS A 117 -10.76 4.40 18.34
N ALA A 118 -9.82 3.48 17.99
CA ALA A 118 -8.45 3.50 18.52
C ALA A 118 -7.51 4.50 17.81
N ASP A 119 -7.90 5.09 16.68
CA ASP A 119 -7.02 5.90 15.81
C ASP A 119 -7.12 7.42 16.06
N PHE A 120 -7.38 7.81 17.29
CA PHE A 120 -7.52 9.22 17.64
C PHE A 120 -6.17 9.88 17.93
N THR A 121 -5.67 10.72 17.00
CA THR A 121 -4.33 11.33 17.07
C THR A 121 -4.31 12.85 16.92
N LEU A 122 -5.44 13.49 16.74
CA LEU A 122 -5.59 14.94 16.46
C LEU A 122 -4.92 15.40 15.14
N GLY A 123 -4.58 14.45 14.28
CA GLY A 123 -3.99 14.73 12.96
C GLY A 123 -5.00 15.10 11.88
N ARG A 124 -6.31 15.14 12.21
CA ARG A 124 -7.40 15.45 11.28
C ARG A 124 -8.35 16.47 11.89
N LEU A 125 -8.85 17.40 11.05
CA LEU A 125 -9.79 18.43 11.48
C LEU A 125 -11.03 17.85 12.18
N GLN A 126 -11.58 16.75 11.65
CA GLN A 126 -12.72 16.05 12.24
C GLN A 126 -12.45 15.57 13.68
N GLN A 127 -11.21 15.16 13.98
CA GLN A 127 -10.82 14.74 15.32
C GLN A 127 -10.74 15.92 16.29
N VAL A 128 -10.25 17.06 15.85
CA VAL A 128 -10.20 18.29 16.64
C VAL A 128 -11.62 18.76 16.98
N LEU A 129 -12.51 18.83 15.99
CA LEU A 129 -13.92 19.19 16.19
C LEU A 129 -14.64 18.15 17.06
N GLY A 130 -14.33 16.86 16.89
CA GLY A 130 -14.86 15.80 17.74
C GLY A 130 -14.49 15.98 19.20
N LEU A 131 -13.23 16.34 19.49
CA LEU A 131 -12.78 16.63 20.85
C LEU A 131 -13.52 17.84 21.45
N LEU A 132 -13.71 18.90 20.66
CA LEU A 132 -14.45 20.09 21.10
C LEU A 132 -15.89 19.71 21.48
N VAL A 133 -16.59 18.97 20.63
CA VAL A 133 -17.97 18.51 20.90
C VAL A 133 -18.02 17.60 22.14
N ALA A 134 -17.06 16.67 22.26
CA ALA A 134 -17.00 15.76 23.40
C ALA A 134 -16.70 16.49 24.72
N ALA A 135 -15.79 17.49 24.68
CA ALA A 135 -15.49 18.33 25.83
C ALA A 135 -16.75 19.13 26.28
N ILE A 136 -17.43 19.78 25.33
CA ILE A 136 -18.67 20.52 25.62
C ILE A 136 -19.74 19.60 26.24
N ALA A 137 -19.96 18.42 25.66
CA ALA A 137 -20.95 17.48 26.17
C ALA A 137 -20.61 16.97 27.58
N GLY A 138 -19.35 16.61 27.84
CA GLY A 138 -18.90 16.16 29.15
C GLY A 138 -19.02 17.26 30.20
N THR A 139 -18.54 18.47 29.88
CA THR A 139 -18.53 19.58 30.84
C THR A 139 -19.92 20.20 31.09
N VAL A 140 -20.85 20.15 30.15
CA VAL A 140 -22.25 20.53 30.39
C VAL A 140 -22.85 19.62 31.44
N VAL A 141 -22.69 18.31 31.32
CA VAL A 141 -23.26 17.32 32.25
C VAL A 141 -22.58 17.43 33.63
N SER A 142 -21.25 17.47 33.67
CA SER A 142 -20.51 17.58 34.93
C SER A 142 -20.78 18.92 35.64
N GLY A 143 -20.86 20.01 34.88
CA GLY A 143 -21.15 21.34 35.42
C GLY A 143 -22.53 21.44 36.06
N ILE A 144 -23.57 20.83 35.45
CA ILE A 144 -24.90 20.77 36.05
C ILE A 144 -24.87 19.99 37.37
N ALA A 145 -24.28 18.79 37.36
CA ALA A 145 -24.15 17.96 38.54
C ALA A 145 -23.28 18.63 39.60
N GLY A 146 -22.17 19.24 39.23
CA GLY A 146 -21.28 19.99 40.11
C GLY A 146 -21.95 21.19 40.77
N ALA A 147 -22.74 21.95 40.01
CA ALA A 147 -23.51 23.08 40.57
C ALA A 147 -24.57 22.62 41.58
N ILE A 148 -25.19 21.46 41.37
CA ILE A 148 -26.12 20.87 42.35
C ILE A 148 -25.36 20.47 43.62
N VAL A 149 -24.23 19.76 43.49
CA VAL A 149 -23.40 19.35 44.64
C VAL A 149 -22.90 20.58 45.41
N PHE A 150 -22.44 21.61 44.69
CA PHE A 150 -21.95 22.86 45.28
C PHE A 150 -23.04 23.56 46.11
N LYS A 151 -24.26 23.66 45.58
CA LYS A 151 -25.41 24.29 46.26
C LYS A 151 -25.85 23.49 47.49
N LEU A 152 -25.81 22.15 47.42
CA LEU A 152 -26.29 21.28 48.52
C LEU A 152 -25.29 21.19 49.68
N PHE A 153 -24.00 21.21 49.41
CA PHE A 153 -22.98 20.85 50.41
C PHE A 153 -21.96 21.96 50.70
N HIS A 154 -21.94 23.07 49.91
CA HIS A 154 -20.89 24.08 50.10
C HIS A 154 -21.42 25.50 50.26
N SER A 155 -22.22 26.02 49.32
CA SER A 155 -22.69 27.40 49.37
C SER A 155 -24.10 27.52 48.78
N PRO A 156 -25.14 27.53 49.64
CA PRO A 156 -26.58 27.62 49.21
C PRO A 156 -26.94 28.92 48.53
N ASP A 157 -26.20 30.01 48.85
CA ASP A 157 -26.54 31.39 48.44
C ASP A 157 -26.08 31.74 47.04
N VAL A 158 -25.13 30.99 46.46
CA VAL A 158 -24.62 31.26 45.11
C VAL A 158 -25.62 30.77 44.04
N PRO A 159 -25.93 31.60 43.03
CA PRO A 159 -26.84 31.22 41.97
C PRO A 159 -26.30 30.01 41.19
N MET A 160 -27.10 28.98 41.01
CA MET A 160 -26.74 27.73 40.36
C MET A 160 -26.18 27.95 38.93
N PHE A 161 -26.73 28.92 38.19
CA PHE A 161 -26.27 29.26 36.83
C PHE A 161 -24.86 29.83 36.82
N THR A 162 -24.50 30.65 37.82
CA THR A 162 -23.15 31.22 37.96
C THR A 162 -22.15 30.13 38.23
N THR A 163 -22.44 29.22 39.17
CA THR A 163 -21.56 28.06 39.45
C THR A 163 -21.43 27.16 38.23
N TRP A 164 -22.52 26.86 37.53
CA TRP A 164 -22.48 26.05 36.30
C TRP A 164 -21.66 26.72 35.22
N ARG A 165 -21.82 28.01 34.96
CA ARG A 165 -21.08 28.77 33.94
C ARG A 165 -19.58 28.71 34.19
N HIS A 166 -19.17 28.95 35.45
CA HIS A 166 -17.75 28.94 35.82
C HIS A 166 -17.16 27.53 35.73
N TRP A 167 -17.87 26.51 36.21
CA TRP A 167 -17.48 25.11 36.12
C TRP A 167 -17.30 24.68 34.65
N PHE A 168 -18.33 24.89 33.85
CA PHE A 168 -18.33 24.58 32.42
C PHE A 168 -17.14 25.22 31.70
N ALA A 169 -16.91 26.52 31.88
CA ALA A 169 -15.84 27.24 31.19
C ALA A 169 -14.44 26.77 31.63
N SER A 170 -14.23 26.56 32.95
CA SER A 170 -12.97 26.11 33.51
C SER A 170 -12.57 24.73 33.01
N ASP A 171 -13.48 23.77 33.04
CA ASP A 171 -13.24 22.39 32.68
C ASP A 171 -13.15 22.22 31.16
N ALA A 172 -14.01 22.89 30.38
CA ALA A 172 -13.92 22.87 28.92
C ALA A 172 -12.58 23.39 28.41
N VAL A 173 -12.12 24.53 28.95
CA VAL A 173 -10.81 25.10 28.61
C VAL A 173 -9.70 24.15 29.06
N GLY A 174 -9.82 23.53 30.24
CA GLY A 174 -8.89 22.54 30.76
C GLY A 174 -8.76 21.31 29.86
N ILE A 175 -9.88 20.76 29.40
CA ILE A 175 -9.89 19.63 28.45
C ILE A 175 -9.27 20.04 27.12
N ILE A 176 -9.71 21.15 26.53
CA ILE A 176 -9.25 21.60 25.21
C ILE A 176 -7.75 21.92 25.22
N ALA A 177 -7.23 22.51 26.29
CA ALA A 177 -5.82 22.91 26.37
C ALA A 177 -4.89 21.74 26.72
N VAL A 178 -5.33 20.77 27.54
CA VAL A 178 -4.42 19.75 28.13
C VAL A 178 -4.62 18.36 27.51
N ALA A 179 -5.85 17.94 27.20
CA ALA A 179 -6.06 16.61 26.64
C ALA A 179 -5.29 16.36 25.33
N PRO A 180 -5.20 17.33 24.39
CA PRO A 180 -4.38 17.17 23.18
C PRO A 180 -2.89 16.92 23.46
N LEU A 181 -2.34 17.57 24.48
CA LEU A 181 -0.95 17.34 24.89
C LEU A 181 -0.76 15.91 25.41
N VAL A 182 -1.65 15.43 26.26
CA VAL A 182 -1.60 14.06 26.81
C VAL A 182 -1.75 13.02 25.70
N ILE A 183 -2.73 13.21 24.79
CA ILE A 183 -2.94 12.33 23.65
C ILE A 183 -1.73 12.33 22.73
N GLY A 184 -1.17 13.51 22.44
CA GLY A 184 0.00 13.68 21.59
C GLY A 184 1.26 13.05 22.19
N LEU A 185 1.49 13.17 23.50
CA LEU A 185 2.59 12.53 24.21
C LEU A 185 2.45 10.99 24.18
N ALA A 186 1.25 10.47 24.39
CA ALA A 186 1.00 9.03 24.30
C ALA A 186 1.21 8.50 22.85
N ALA A 187 0.85 9.27 21.84
CA ALA A 187 1.13 8.95 20.44
C ALA A 187 2.63 8.99 20.14
N ALA A 188 3.35 10.02 20.61
CA ALA A 188 4.80 10.16 20.44
C ALA A 188 5.59 9.07 21.17
N ALA A 189 5.08 8.53 22.28
CA ALA A 189 5.70 7.40 22.98
C ALA A 189 5.59 6.09 22.18
N ARG A 190 4.52 5.92 21.39
CA ARG A 190 4.34 4.74 20.51
C ARG A 190 5.12 4.86 19.20
N ASP A 191 5.17 6.05 18.64
CA ASP A 191 5.86 6.39 17.40
C ASP A 191 6.69 7.67 17.62
N PRO A 192 7.95 7.55 18.07
CA PRO A 192 8.78 8.71 18.38
C PRO A 192 9.04 9.59 17.15
N PRO A 193 8.96 10.93 17.30
CA PRO A 193 9.33 11.85 16.23
C PRO A 193 10.82 11.69 15.86
N PRO A 194 11.18 11.94 14.59
CA PRO A 194 12.57 11.90 14.16
C PRO A 194 13.39 12.96 14.91
N ARG A 195 14.68 12.70 15.15
CA ARG A 195 15.57 13.57 15.94
C ARG A 195 15.58 15.01 15.46
N ARG A 196 15.50 15.21 14.15
CA ARG A 196 15.46 16.57 13.55
C ARG A 196 14.22 17.34 14.01
N GLU A 197 13.07 16.70 13.99
CA GLU A 197 11.79 17.28 14.41
C GLU A 197 11.77 17.57 15.92
N LEU A 198 12.36 16.66 16.74
CA LEU A 198 12.52 16.87 18.18
C LEU A 198 13.36 18.10 18.49
N VAL A 199 14.49 18.29 17.81
CA VAL A 199 15.37 19.46 18.03
C VAL A 199 14.69 20.74 17.56
N GLU A 200 14.06 20.72 16.38
CA GLU A 200 13.33 21.88 15.83
C GLU A 200 12.17 22.27 16.75
N GLY A 201 11.32 21.32 17.13
CA GLY A 201 10.20 21.55 18.03
C GLY A 201 10.60 22.02 19.41
N ALA A 202 11.64 21.41 20.01
CA ALA A 202 12.15 21.84 21.33
C ALA A 202 12.75 23.25 21.30
N ALA A 203 13.47 23.62 20.23
CA ALA A 203 14.01 24.97 20.05
C ALA A 203 12.91 26.03 19.98
N VAL A 204 11.84 25.77 19.19
CA VAL A 204 10.72 26.69 19.08
C VAL A 204 9.92 26.78 20.37
N LEU A 205 9.73 25.65 21.10
CA LEU A 205 9.07 25.65 22.41
C LEU A 205 9.89 26.43 23.45
N ALA A 206 11.21 26.30 23.45
CA ALA A 206 12.09 27.05 24.35
C ALA A 206 12.02 28.56 24.04
N LEU A 207 12.03 28.95 22.76
CA LEU A 207 11.87 30.32 22.33
C LEU A 207 10.48 30.88 22.71
N LEU A 208 9.42 30.09 22.52
CA LEU A 208 8.06 30.44 22.92
C LEU A 208 7.98 30.69 24.43
N THR A 209 8.58 29.81 25.24
CA THR A 209 8.64 29.96 26.70
C THR A 209 9.39 31.22 27.11
N ALA A 210 10.52 31.52 26.49
CA ALA A 210 11.26 32.74 26.73
C ALA A 210 10.44 34.01 26.37
N MET A 211 9.78 33.98 25.21
CA MET A 211 8.92 35.10 24.76
C MET A 211 7.73 35.32 25.69
N THR A 212 7.06 34.26 26.13
CA THR A 212 5.95 34.37 27.08
C THR A 212 6.44 34.91 28.43
N GLY A 213 7.61 34.50 28.89
CA GLY A 213 8.25 35.05 30.09
C GLY A 213 8.55 36.55 29.96
N ILE A 214 9.04 36.99 28.79
CA ILE A 214 9.28 38.42 28.51
C ILE A 214 7.96 39.19 28.55
N ILE A 215 6.91 38.70 27.91
CA ILE A 215 5.58 39.33 27.88
C ILE A 215 5.05 39.60 29.29
N ILE A 216 5.19 38.61 30.18
CA ILE A 216 4.76 38.76 31.58
C ILE A 216 5.57 39.84 32.31
N SER A 217 6.85 39.99 31.97
CA SER A 217 7.76 40.92 32.65
C SER A 217 7.63 42.36 32.16
N LEU A 218 6.91 42.61 31.06
CA LEU A 218 6.76 43.95 30.49
C LEU A 218 5.66 44.76 31.19
N PRO A 219 5.84 46.08 31.38
CA PRO A 219 4.81 46.92 31.97
C PRO A 219 3.56 47.06 31.06
N ASN A 220 2.43 47.45 31.67
CA ASN A 220 1.11 47.50 31.03
C ASN A 220 0.92 48.69 30.07
N THR A 221 1.73 48.77 29.02
CA THR A 221 1.47 49.76 27.96
C THR A 221 0.91 49.08 26.72
N PRO A 222 -0.09 49.65 26.02
CA PRO A 222 -0.78 48.99 24.91
C PRO A 222 0.16 48.49 23.79
N TRP A 223 1.21 49.20 23.49
CA TRP A 223 2.18 48.83 22.44
C TRP A 223 3.17 47.76 22.88
N GLN A 224 3.47 47.65 24.18
CA GLN A 224 4.42 46.66 24.73
C GLN A 224 3.79 45.27 24.87
N THR A 225 2.45 45.18 24.87
CA THR A 225 1.73 43.91 24.90
C THR A 225 1.35 43.41 23.50
N LEU A 226 1.08 44.31 22.54
CA LEU A 226 0.69 43.93 21.18
C LEU A 226 1.83 43.27 20.39
N VAL A 227 3.05 43.82 20.43
CA VAL A 227 4.19 43.33 19.65
C VAL A 227 4.63 41.89 20.08
N PRO A 228 4.87 41.62 21.38
CA PRO A 228 5.19 40.28 21.82
C PRO A 228 4.06 39.28 21.57
N GLY A 229 2.78 39.67 21.77
CA GLY A 229 1.62 38.83 21.45
C GLY A 229 1.58 38.43 19.97
N ALA A 230 1.91 39.38 19.07
CA ALA A 230 1.98 39.10 17.65
C ALA A 230 3.11 38.11 17.27
N LEU A 231 4.18 38.02 18.06
CA LEU A 231 5.29 37.08 17.82
C LEU A 231 4.98 35.64 18.27
N ILE A 232 4.02 35.46 19.19
CA ILE A 232 3.57 34.12 19.63
C ILE A 232 2.90 33.38 18.49
N PHE A 233 2.06 34.05 17.72
CA PHE A 233 1.30 33.45 16.63
C PHE A 233 2.19 32.78 15.55
N PRO A 234 3.24 33.41 15.00
CA PRO A 234 4.16 32.76 14.07
C PRO A 234 4.87 31.52 14.65
N MET A 235 5.18 31.51 15.95
CA MET A 235 5.81 30.36 16.59
C MET A 235 4.85 29.17 16.70
N VAL A 236 3.62 29.41 17.12
CA VAL A 236 2.57 28.40 17.17
C VAL A 236 2.24 27.89 15.76
N LEU A 237 2.17 28.80 14.77
CA LEU A 237 2.01 28.44 13.36
C LEU A 237 3.16 27.58 12.84
N TRP A 238 4.41 27.91 13.20
CA TRP A 238 5.58 27.11 12.84
C TRP A 238 5.48 25.68 13.39
N LEU A 239 5.16 25.54 14.68
CA LEU A 239 4.96 24.24 15.31
C LEU A 239 3.85 23.45 14.61
N ALA A 240 2.72 24.08 14.30
CA ALA A 240 1.61 23.46 13.59
C ALA A 240 1.97 23.03 12.16
N ALA A 241 2.74 23.87 11.44
CA ALA A 241 3.08 23.62 10.04
C ALA A 241 4.21 22.59 9.85
N ARG A 242 5.20 22.58 10.76
CA ARG A 242 6.44 21.82 10.59
C ARG A 242 6.53 20.57 11.45
N CYS A 243 5.89 20.57 12.62
CA CYS A 243 6.00 19.51 13.60
C CYS A 243 4.70 18.68 13.71
N ARG A 244 4.78 17.56 14.39
CA ARG A 244 3.60 16.75 14.76
C ARG A 244 2.66 17.53 15.70
N PRO A 245 1.36 17.21 15.75
CA PRO A 245 0.38 17.92 16.59
C PRO A 245 0.75 18.06 18.06
N VAL A 246 1.56 17.15 18.62
CA VAL A 246 2.02 17.21 20.01
C VAL A 246 2.82 18.47 20.32
N PHE A 247 3.62 18.98 19.38
CA PHE A 247 4.38 20.22 19.58
C PHE A 247 3.50 21.46 19.57
N ALA A 248 2.49 21.49 18.69
CA ALA A 248 1.48 22.54 18.70
C ALA A 248 0.67 22.52 20.00
N ALA A 249 0.33 21.33 20.50
CA ALA A 249 -0.34 21.15 21.80
C ALA A 249 0.53 21.64 22.98
N ALA A 250 1.81 21.31 22.96
CA ALA A 250 2.74 21.81 23.98
C ALA A 250 2.89 23.34 23.95
N GLY A 251 2.98 23.91 22.74
CA GLY A 251 3.04 25.37 22.57
C GLY A 251 1.76 26.05 23.07
N ALA A 252 0.59 25.53 22.68
CA ALA A 252 -0.70 26.06 23.14
C ALA A 252 -0.86 25.94 24.68
N PHE A 253 -0.38 24.84 25.27
CA PHE A 253 -0.38 24.66 26.72
C PHE A 253 0.54 25.67 27.43
N ILE A 254 1.74 25.94 26.93
CA ILE A 254 2.66 26.95 27.47
C ILE A 254 2.00 28.33 27.46
N VAL A 255 1.39 28.72 26.36
CA VAL A 255 0.65 29.99 26.26
C VAL A 255 -0.50 30.04 27.26
N SER A 256 -1.30 28.96 27.34
CA SER A 256 -2.42 28.87 28.28
C SER A 256 -1.97 29.04 29.74
N LEU A 257 -0.91 28.35 30.14
CA LEU A 257 -0.35 28.44 31.48
C LEU A 257 0.16 29.88 31.77
N THR A 258 0.78 30.50 30.79
CA THR A 258 1.25 31.90 30.90
C THR A 258 0.12 32.88 31.10
N VAL A 259 -0.97 32.74 30.32
CA VAL A 259 -2.16 33.61 30.47
C VAL A 259 -2.81 33.44 31.83
N VAL A 260 -2.98 32.18 32.29
CA VAL A 260 -3.52 31.87 33.62
C VAL A 260 -2.65 32.51 34.72
N TRP A 261 -1.34 32.33 34.64
CA TRP A 261 -0.38 32.89 35.59
C TRP A 261 -0.47 34.43 35.63
N ALA A 262 -0.47 35.10 34.46
CA ALA A 262 -0.60 36.55 34.36
C ALA A 262 -1.92 37.06 34.98
N THR A 263 -3.03 36.36 34.73
CA THR A 263 -4.36 36.72 35.28
C THR A 263 -4.40 36.63 36.80
N ILE A 264 -3.81 35.58 37.37
CA ILE A 264 -3.84 35.32 38.82
C ILE A 264 -2.94 36.28 39.57
N PHE A 265 -1.73 36.49 39.12
CA PHE A 265 -0.75 37.34 39.81
C PHE A 265 -0.87 38.83 39.49
N GLY A 266 -1.91 39.21 38.75
CA GLY A 266 -2.14 40.63 38.42
C GLY A 266 -1.06 41.23 37.53
N ILE A 267 -0.45 40.44 36.63
CA ILE A 267 0.69 40.84 35.83
C ILE A 267 0.25 41.09 34.36
N GLY A 268 0.71 42.20 33.79
CA GLY A 268 0.44 42.50 32.39
C GLY A 268 -1.04 42.78 32.09
N HIS A 269 -1.41 42.71 30.83
CA HIS A 269 -2.75 43.00 30.34
C HIS A 269 -3.86 42.15 30.98
N PHE A 270 -3.59 40.84 31.20
CA PHE A 270 -4.53 39.93 31.79
C PHE A 270 -4.67 40.08 33.32
N GLY A 271 -3.77 40.84 33.93
CA GLY A 271 -3.74 41.11 35.36
C GLY A 271 -4.25 42.52 35.73
N ASP A 272 -4.80 43.28 34.80
CA ASP A 272 -5.26 44.64 35.08
C ASP A 272 -6.31 44.69 36.18
N THR A 273 -5.92 45.20 37.34
CA THR A 273 -6.76 45.34 38.54
C THR A 273 -7.85 46.40 38.38
N ALA A 274 -7.81 47.24 37.35
CA ALA A 274 -8.89 48.19 37.02
C ALA A 274 -10.13 47.47 36.46
N LEU A 275 -9.99 46.27 35.91
CA LEU A 275 -11.11 45.48 35.42
C LEU A 275 -11.70 44.61 36.54
N PRO A 276 -13.04 44.38 36.52
CA PRO A 276 -13.66 43.37 37.37
C PRO A 276 -13.00 42.00 37.19
N GLN A 277 -12.92 41.26 38.30
CA GLN A 277 -12.26 39.95 38.29
C GLN A 277 -12.90 38.96 37.30
N GLU A 278 -14.24 38.95 37.19
CA GLU A 278 -14.95 38.11 36.20
C GLU A 278 -14.54 38.40 34.77
N ASP A 279 -14.40 39.68 34.41
CA ASP A 279 -14.00 40.09 33.06
C ASP A 279 -12.59 39.63 32.71
N ARG A 280 -11.64 39.69 33.67
CA ARG A 280 -10.28 39.19 33.48
C ARG A 280 -10.25 37.68 33.26
N ILE A 281 -11.08 36.94 34.02
CA ILE A 281 -11.20 35.49 33.84
C ILE A 281 -11.78 35.15 32.47
N LEU A 282 -12.86 35.81 32.06
CA LEU A 282 -13.47 35.57 30.75
C LEU A 282 -12.54 35.92 29.61
N GLN A 283 -11.77 37.02 29.71
CA GLN A 283 -10.76 37.37 28.72
C GLN A 283 -9.66 36.29 28.63
N ALA A 284 -9.15 35.82 29.77
CA ALA A 284 -8.15 34.78 29.80
C ALA A 284 -8.64 33.48 29.16
N GLN A 285 -9.85 33.02 29.53
CA GLN A 285 -10.47 31.82 28.96
C GLN A 285 -10.71 31.96 27.47
N ALA A 286 -11.18 33.12 26.98
CA ALA A 286 -11.40 33.38 25.57
C ALA A 286 -10.08 33.31 24.78
N VAL A 287 -9.02 33.93 25.28
CA VAL A 287 -7.70 33.91 24.63
C VAL A 287 -7.11 32.50 24.60
N ILE A 288 -7.19 31.74 25.71
CA ILE A 288 -6.74 30.35 25.76
C ILE A 288 -7.51 29.53 24.73
N LEU A 289 -8.83 29.68 24.66
CA LEU A 289 -9.65 28.94 23.70
C LEU A 289 -9.28 29.26 22.25
N VAL A 290 -9.12 30.55 21.92
CA VAL A 290 -8.77 30.99 20.57
C VAL A 290 -7.39 30.47 20.14
N VAL A 291 -6.40 30.59 21.04
CA VAL A 291 -5.03 30.15 20.74
C VAL A 291 -4.95 28.63 20.61
N THR A 292 -5.55 27.90 21.53
CA THR A 292 -5.52 26.43 21.53
C THR A 292 -6.30 25.86 20.35
N LEU A 293 -7.50 26.33 20.09
CA LEU A 293 -8.31 25.85 18.97
C LEU A 293 -7.65 26.22 17.64
N GLY A 294 -7.14 27.46 17.50
CA GLY A 294 -6.41 27.88 16.32
C GLY A 294 -5.16 27.03 16.06
N ALA A 295 -4.38 26.75 17.10
CA ALA A 295 -3.20 25.89 17.00
C ALA A 295 -3.57 24.47 16.51
N PHE A 296 -4.63 23.88 17.05
CA PHE A 296 -5.04 22.52 16.71
C PHE A 296 -5.67 22.43 15.32
N VAL A 297 -6.51 23.38 14.94
CA VAL A 297 -7.09 23.45 13.59
C VAL A 297 -5.97 23.55 12.55
N LEU A 298 -5.00 24.45 12.77
CA LEU A 298 -3.85 24.59 11.87
C LEU A 298 -3.00 23.32 11.85
N ALA A 299 -2.68 22.73 13.02
CA ALA A 299 -1.89 21.51 13.10
C ALA A 299 -2.58 20.34 12.38
N ALA A 300 -3.91 20.21 12.51
CA ALA A 300 -4.69 19.19 11.82
C ALA A 300 -4.68 19.39 10.30
N LEU A 301 -4.95 20.61 9.82
CA LEU A 301 -4.94 20.94 8.40
C LEU A 301 -3.57 20.68 7.76
N PHE A 302 -2.48 21.12 8.38
CA PHE A 302 -1.13 20.84 7.89
C PHE A 302 -0.77 19.36 7.97
N SER A 303 -1.25 18.64 8.99
CA SER A 303 -1.05 17.19 9.11
C SER A 303 -1.79 16.42 8.01
N GLU A 304 -3.05 16.75 7.74
CA GLU A 304 -3.83 16.19 6.63
C GLU A 304 -3.15 16.45 5.29
N ARG A 305 -2.73 17.69 5.06
CA ARG A 305 -2.02 18.05 3.83
C ARG A 305 -0.74 17.23 3.64
N ARG A 306 0.10 17.12 4.67
CA ARG A 306 1.32 16.29 4.62
C ARG A 306 1.03 14.82 4.32
N GLN A 307 -0.04 14.26 4.90
CA GLN A 307 -0.46 12.89 4.63
C GLN A 307 -0.90 12.71 3.17
N HIS A 308 -1.68 13.63 2.62
CA HIS A 308 -2.10 13.59 1.22
C HIS A 308 -0.90 13.72 0.27
N GLU A 309 0.02 14.66 0.51
CA GLU A 309 1.23 14.83 -0.29
C GLU A 309 2.10 13.55 -0.28
N ALA A 310 2.24 12.90 0.87
CA ALA A 310 3.00 11.64 0.99
C ALA A 310 2.33 10.48 0.22
N VAL A 311 1.00 10.39 0.23
CA VAL A 311 0.25 9.38 -0.54
C VAL A 311 0.40 9.62 -2.04
N LEU A 312 0.29 10.87 -2.50
CA LEU A 312 0.46 11.24 -3.91
C LEU A 312 1.87 10.90 -4.39
N MET A 313 2.91 11.29 -3.65
CA MET A 313 4.30 11.01 -4.00
C MET A 313 4.62 9.50 -4.07
N ASN A 314 4.03 8.70 -3.17
CA ASN A 314 4.12 7.24 -3.24
C ASN A 314 3.40 6.66 -4.46
N SER A 315 2.25 7.22 -4.84
CA SER A 315 1.50 6.80 -6.03
C SER A 315 2.28 7.12 -7.31
N GLU A 316 2.83 8.33 -7.43
CA GLU A 316 3.66 8.76 -8.57
C GLU A 316 4.90 7.88 -8.73
N THR A 317 5.59 7.55 -7.62
CA THR A 317 6.76 6.67 -7.68
C THR A 317 6.42 5.25 -8.10
N ARG A 318 5.26 4.72 -7.71
CA ARG A 318 4.76 3.40 -8.16
C ARG A 318 4.43 3.41 -9.65
N LEU A 319 3.75 4.46 -10.13
CA LEU A 319 3.41 4.61 -11.56
C LEU A 319 4.67 4.74 -12.41
N ALA A 320 5.65 5.54 -11.98
CA ALA A 320 6.94 5.67 -12.69
C ALA A 320 7.69 4.33 -12.79
N ARG A 321 7.68 3.50 -11.74
CA ARG A 321 8.29 2.16 -11.75
C ARG A 321 7.53 1.22 -12.70
N ALA A 322 6.20 1.21 -12.67
CA ALA A 322 5.38 0.38 -13.55
C ALA A 322 5.60 0.75 -15.03
N ASN A 323 5.61 2.03 -15.35
CA ASN A 323 5.89 2.51 -16.71
C ASN A 323 7.29 2.10 -17.20
N LYS A 324 8.30 2.19 -16.32
CA LYS A 324 9.66 1.76 -16.68
C LYS A 324 9.72 0.25 -16.96
N MET A 325 9.01 -0.58 -16.19
CA MET A 325 8.95 -2.03 -16.45
C MET A 325 8.28 -2.34 -17.79
N LEU A 326 7.15 -1.65 -18.10
CA LEU A 326 6.45 -1.82 -19.38
C LEU A 326 7.34 -1.39 -20.58
N GLN A 327 8.09 -0.31 -20.44
CA GLN A 327 9.05 0.11 -21.47
C GLN A 327 10.13 -0.94 -21.68
N HIS A 328 10.75 -1.47 -20.64
CA HIS A 328 11.76 -2.53 -20.77
C HIS A 328 11.20 -3.80 -21.44
N GLU A 329 9.97 -4.19 -21.07
CA GLU A 329 9.32 -5.34 -21.71
C GLU A 329 9.07 -5.08 -23.21
N ARG A 330 8.61 -3.89 -23.56
CA ARG A 330 8.42 -3.48 -24.96
C ARG A 330 9.72 -3.45 -25.74
N ASP A 331 10.78 -2.89 -25.16
CA ASP A 331 12.10 -2.83 -25.80
C ASP A 331 12.70 -4.23 -26.02
N ASN A 332 12.53 -5.15 -25.05
CA ASN A 332 12.95 -6.54 -25.20
C ASN A 332 12.17 -7.26 -26.32
N LYS A 333 10.84 -7.04 -26.41
CA LYS A 333 10.04 -7.59 -27.53
C LYS A 333 10.51 -7.06 -28.88
N LEU A 334 10.80 -5.76 -28.97
CA LEU A 334 11.31 -5.16 -30.22
C LEU A 334 12.71 -5.68 -30.59
N MET A 335 13.60 -5.86 -29.62
CA MET A 335 14.93 -6.45 -29.87
C MET A 335 14.84 -7.88 -30.40
N ASN A 336 13.97 -8.71 -29.81
CA ASN A 336 13.75 -10.08 -30.27
C ASN A 336 13.19 -10.14 -31.69
N VAL A 337 12.26 -9.25 -32.04
CA VAL A 337 11.73 -9.13 -33.41
C VAL A 337 12.83 -8.66 -34.38
N GLY A 338 13.66 -7.70 -33.99
CA GLY A 338 14.80 -7.22 -34.80
C GLY A 338 15.83 -8.31 -35.08
N ALA A 339 16.17 -9.13 -34.09
CA ALA A 339 17.08 -10.27 -34.25
C ALA A 339 16.49 -11.32 -35.20
N ALA A 340 15.20 -11.63 -35.08
CA ALA A 340 14.49 -12.56 -35.96
C ALA A 340 14.50 -12.06 -37.43
N ILE A 341 14.18 -10.78 -37.67
CA ILE A 341 14.19 -10.18 -39.02
C ILE A 341 15.60 -10.23 -39.64
N SER A 342 16.66 -9.96 -38.88
CA SER A 342 18.02 -10.01 -39.34
C SER A 342 18.43 -11.42 -39.79
N ALA A 343 18.08 -12.43 -39.01
CA ALA A 343 18.37 -13.82 -39.28
C ALA A 343 17.58 -14.35 -40.51
N ILE A 344 16.28 -14.01 -40.60
CA ILE A 344 15.44 -14.31 -41.75
C ILE A 344 16.05 -13.72 -43.03
N SER A 345 16.50 -12.47 -42.99
CA SER A 345 17.13 -11.81 -44.13
C SER A 345 18.43 -12.54 -44.57
N HIS A 346 19.20 -13.04 -43.62
CA HIS A 346 20.39 -13.81 -43.92
C HIS A 346 20.07 -15.18 -44.56
N GLU A 347 19.04 -15.87 -44.04
CA GLU A 347 18.61 -17.18 -44.57
C GLU A 347 17.98 -17.09 -45.96
N LEU A 348 17.25 -16.05 -46.29
CA LEU A 348 16.74 -15.80 -47.65
C LEU A 348 17.85 -15.45 -48.60
N LYS A 349 18.85 -14.68 -48.19
CA LYS A 349 19.97 -14.29 -49.05
C LYS A 349 20.81 -15.49 -49.54
N GLN A 350 20.93 -16.54 -48.73
CA GLN A 350 21.76 -17.73 -49.09
C GLN A 350 21.19 -18.49 -50.29
N PRO A 351 19.92 -18.99 -50.32
CA PRO A 351 19.40 -19.71 -51.47
C PRO A 351 19.27 -18.82 -52.70
N LEU A 352 18.93 -17.53 -52.54
CA LEU A 352 18.86 -16.58 -53.64
C LEU A 352 20.24 -16.35 -54.26
N THR A 353 21.31 -16.22 -53.48
CA THR A 353 22.67 -16.12 -53.97
C THR A 353 23.10 -17.40 -54.70
N ALA A 354 22.71 -18.58 -54.16
CA ALA A 354 22.98 -19.84 -54.79
C ALA A 354 22.29 -19.96 -56.18
N ILE A 355 21.02 -19.55 -56.28
CA ILE A 355 20.28 -19.53 -57.54
C ILE A 355 20.99 -18.66 -58.60
N VAL A 356 21.35 -17.42 -58.24
CA VAL A 356 22.02 -16.46 -59.12
C VAL A 356 23.40 -16.98 -59.59
N THR A 357 24.21 -17.47 -58.64
CA THR A 357 25.55 -17.97 -58.91
C THR A 357 25.54 -19.20 -59.81
N LYS A 358 24.64 -20.17 -59.51
CA LYS A 358 24.46 -21.39 -60.27
C LYS A 358 23.85 -21.13 -61.66
N GLY A 359 22.89 -20.22 -61.75
CA GLY A 359 22.33 -19.77 -63.04
C GLY A 359 23.42 -19.15 -63.93
N SER A 360 24.30 -18.33 -63.36
CA SER A 360 25.44 -17.76 -64.09
C SER A 360 26.44 -18.82 -64.54
N ALA A 361 26.68 -19.85 -63.69
CA ALA A 361 27.54 -20.98 -64.04
C ALA A 361 26.90 -21.84 -65.17
N ALA A 362 25.63 -22.17 -65.09
CA ALA A 362 24.90 -22.92 -66.11
C ALA A 362 25.01 -22.22 -67.47
N ARG A 363 24.82 -20.90 -67.51
CA ARG A 363 24.95 -20.10 -68.73
C ARG A 363 26.37 -20.23 -69.35
N ARG A 364 27.43 -20.13 -68.52
CA ARG A 364 28.85 -20.30 -69.02
C ARG A 364 29.14 -21.68 -69.57
N PHE A 365 28.52 -22.74 -69.02
CA PHE A 365 28.70 -24.10 -69.52
C PHE A 365 27.95 -24.31 -70.86
N LEU A 366 26.85 -23.63 -71.11
CA LEU A 366 26.14 -23.63 -72.38
C LEU A 366 26.90 -22.88 -73.47
N GLU A 367 27.61 -21.83 -73.15
CA GLU A 367 28.43 -21.02 -74.09
C GLU A 367 29.75 -21.72 -74.53
N ARG A 368 30.13 -22.88 -73.99
CA ARG A 368 31.27 -23.67 -74.40
C ARG A 368 30.97 -24.41 -75.68
N THR A 369 32.06 -24.69 -76.46
CA THR A 369 31.95 -25.46 -77.70
C THR A 369 32.92 -26.70 -77.63
N PRO A 370 32.35 -27.93 -77.47
CA PRO A 370 30.92 -28.29 -77.39
C PRO A 370 30.31 -27.91 -76.02
N SER A 371 29.01 -27.67 -76.02
CA SER A 371 28.24 -27.35 -74.81
C SER A 371 28.20 -28.55 -73.85
N ASP A 372 28.38 -28.31 -72.53
CA ASP A 372 28.37 -29.36 -71.50
C ASP A 372 26.91 -29.48 -70.93
N VAL A 373 26.01 -30.07 -71.68
CA VAL A 373 24.60 -30.24 -71.33
C VAL A 373 24.37 -31.07 -70.04
N PRO A 374 25.10 -32.17 -69.80
CA PRO A 374 24.94 -32.93 -68.56
C PRO A 374 25.25 -32.08 -67.30
N ARG A 375 26.24 -31.22 -67.39
CA ARG A 375 26.61 -30.32 -66.29
C ARG A 375 25.58 -29.25 -66.06
N VAL A 376 25.02 -28.71 -67.11
CA VAL A 376 23.90 -27.74 -67.02
C VAL A 376 22.67 -28.36 -66.38
N GLN A 377 22.28 -29.59 -66.72
CA GLN A 377 21.17 -30.30 -66.10
C GLN A 377 21.40 -30.50 -64.59
N ALA A 378 22.58 -30.87 -64.17
CA ALA A 378 22.92 -31.01 -62.75
C ALA A 378 22.78 -29.66 -62.02
N ILE A 379 23.29 -28.55 -62.59
CA ILE A 379 23.20 -27.21 -62.04
C ILE A 379 21.72 -26.73 -61.93
N LEU A 380 20.90 -27.02 -62.96
CA LEU A 380 19.46 -26.70 -62.92
C LEU A 380 18.73 -27.43 -61.77
N GLY A 381 19.09 -28.73 -61.54
CA GLY A 381 18.57 -29.46 -60.38
C GLY A 381 18.94 -28.81 -59.03
N GLU A 382 20.17 -28.30 -58.94
CA GLU A 382 20.61 -27.57 -57.74
C GLU A 382 19.90 -26.19 -57.58
N ILE A 383 19.57 -25.49 -58.67
CA ILE A 383 18.75 -24.24 -58.65
C ILE A 383 17.35 -24.53 -58.15
N VAL A 384 16.71 -25.56 -58.69
CA VAL A 384 15.35 -25.99 -58.25
C VAL A 384 15.38 -26.30 -56.75
N GLY A 385 16.37 -27.05 -56.26
CA GLY A 385 16.52 -27.31 -54.83
C GLY A 385 16.77 -26.06 -53.99
N ALA A 386 17.48 -25.05 -54.51
CA ALA A 386 17.66 -23.77 -53.82
C ALA A 386 16.35 -22.95 -53.80
N SER A 387 15.52 -23.02 -54.87
CA SER A 387 14.21 -22.35 -54.90
C SER A 387 13.23 -22.94 -53.90
N PHE A 388 13.19 -24.26 -53.73
CA PHE A 388 12.38 -24.90 -52.69
C PHE A 388 12.80 -24.47 -51.30
N ARG A 389 14.09 -24.35 -51.02
CA ARG A 389 14.58 -23.84 -49.71
C ARG A 389 14.21 -22.39 -49.46
N ALA A 390 14.23 -21.54 -50.50
CA ALA A 390 13.78 -20.15 -50.37
C ALA A 390 12.27 -20.06 -50.06
N ASN A 391 11.48 -20.92 -50.72
CA ASN A 391 10.04 -20.98 -50.47
C ASN A 391 9.72 -21.48 -49.04
N GLU A 392 10.43 -22.47 -48.55
CA GLU A 392 10.32 -22.98 -47.16
C GLU A 392 10.58 -21.89 -46.14
N VAL A 393 11.58 -21.03 -46.33
CA VAL A 393 11.85 -19.88 -45.47
C VAL A 393 10.69 -18.86 -45.54
N LEU A 394 10.15 -18.59 -46.73
CA LEU A 394 9.00 -17.69 -46.91
C LEU A 394 7.74 -18.21 -46.23
N GLU A 395 7.44 -19.51 -46.34
CA GLU A 395 6.27 -20.11 -45.67
C GLU A 395 6.40 -20.02 -44.15
N ASN A 396 7.58 -20.27 -43.60
CA ASN A 396 7.87 -20.10 -42.17
C ASN A 396 7.69 -18.64 -41.71
N ILE A 397 7.99 -17.65 -42.56
CA ILE A 397 7.74 -16.23 -42.28
C ILE A 397 6.23 -15.92 -42.32
N HIS A 398 5.55 -16.45 -43.33
CA HIS A 398 4.08 -16.25 -43.44
C HIS A 398 3.34 -16.82 -42.25
N SER A 399 3.74 -17.96 -41.71
CA SER A 399 3.16 -18.53 -40.49
C SER A 399 3.43 -17.67 -39.25
N LEU A 400 4.56 -16.98 -39.21
CA LEU A 400 4.93 -16.05 -38.12
C LEU A 400 4.11 -14.74 -38.13
N PHE A 401 3.79 -14.22 -39.32
CA PHE A 401 3.15 -12.90 -39.48
C PHE A 401 1.71 -12.93 -40.01
N GLY A 402 1.18 -14.11 -40.37
CA GLY A 402 -0.17 -14.29 -40.89
C GLY A 402 -1.25 -13.88 -39.87
N HIS A 403 -2.04 -12.86 -40.26
CA HIS A 403 -3.02 -12.19 -39.37
C HIS A 403 -4.50 -12.46 -39.75
N ASP A 404 -4.80 -13.48 -40.55
CA ASP A 404 -6.08 -13.42 -41.28
C ASP A 404 -7.16 -14.46 -40.96
N GLN A 405 -7.19 -15.07 -39.80
CA GLN A 405 -8.38 -15.82 -39.39
C GLN A 405 -8.62 -15.77 -37.90
N ASP A 406 -9.87 -15.60 -37.48
CA ASP A 406 -10.28 -15.74 -36.08
C ASP A 406 -10.05 -17.18 -35.60
N PRO A 407 -9.66 -17.40 -34.36
CA PRO A 407 -9.48 -18.73 -33.80
C PRO A 407 -10.82 -19.49 -33.79
N HIS A 408 -10.83 -20.73 -34.31
CA HIS A 408 -11.99 -21.57 -34.36
C HIS A 408 -11.93 -22.70 -33.33
N PRO A 409 -13.09 -23.20 -32.86
CA PRO A 409 -13.11 -24.39 -32.00
C PRO A 409 -12.42 -25.58 -32.68
N THR A 410 -11.29 -26.02 -32.16
CA THR A 410 -10.42 -27.07 -32.72
C THR A 410 -10.40 -28.29 -31.80
N ASP A 411 -10.74 -29.46 -32.35
CA ASP A 411 -10.54 -30.76 -31.66
C ASP A 411 -9.07 -31.17 -31.81
N VAL A 412 -8.35 -31.17 -30.67
CA VAL A 412 -6.94 -31.50 -30.62
C VAL A 412 -6.68 -32.97 -30.92
N ASN A 413 -7.57 -33.89 -30.54
CA ASN A 413 -7.43 -35.31 -30.89
C ASN A 413 -7.52 -35.54 -32.40
N GLU A 414 -8.44 -34.88 -33.10
CA GLU A 414 -8.56 -34.99 -34.54
C GLU A 414 -7.36 -34.34 -35.26
N LEU A 415 -6.91 -33.17 -34.79
CA LEU A 415 -5.72 -32.50 -35.32
C LEU A 415 -4.47 -33.41 -35.21
N VAL A 416 -4.28 -34.08 -34.08
CA VAL A 416 -3.15 -35.03 -33.90
C VAL A 416 -3.30 -36.23 -34.83
N ARG A 417 -4.51 -36.78 -35.00
CA ARG A 417 -4.74 -37.90 -35.95
C ARG A 417 -4.44 -37.50 -37.39
N GLU A 418 -4.82 -36.31 -37.81
CA GLU A 418 -4.49 -35.76 -39.14
C GLU A 418 -2.97 -35.62 -39.31
N SER A 419 -2.29 -35.06 -38.31
CA SER A 419 -0.81 -34.92 -38.33
C SER A 419 -0.10 -36.28 -38.42
N LEU A 420 -0.60 -37.29 -37.69
CA LEU A 420 -0.05 -38.66 -37.78
C LEU A 420 -0.28 -39.29 -39.17
N ARG A 421 -1.42 -39.03 -39.83
CA ARG A 421 -1.68 -39.50 -41.20
C ARG A 421 -0.69 -38.87 -42.20
N LEU A 422 -0.40 -37.58 -42.06
CA LEU A 422 0.54 -36.87 -42.90
C LEU A 422 1.99 -37.41 -42.74
N MET A 423 2.35 -37.81 -41.53
CA MET A 423 3.69 -38.31 -41.20
C MET A 423 3.84 -39.84 -41.36
N HIS A 424 2.81 -40.56 -41.79
CA HIS A 424 2.76 -42.03 -41.80
C HIS A 424 3.91 -42.66 -42.59
N GLU A 425 4.20 -42.15 -43.80
CA GLU A 425 5.30 -42.68 -44.65
C GLU A 425 6.67 -42.51 -44.01
N GLN A 426 6.88 -41.44 -43.26
CA GLN A 426 8.10 -41.16 -42.50
C GLN A 426 8.29 -42.18 -41.37
N PHE A 427 7.19 -42.47 -40.62
CA PHE A 427 7.23 -43.45 -39.53
C PHE A 427 7.51 -44.85 -40.04
N GLU A 428 6.88 -45.27 -41.14
CA GLU A 428 7.14 -46.58 -41.77
C GLU A 428 8.60 -46.68 -42.25
N ARG A 429 9.12 -45.63 -42.94
CA ARG A 429 10.50 -45.61 -43.46
C ARG A 429 11.53 -45.75 -42.35
N HIS A 430 11.29 -45.14 -41.16
CA HIS A 430 12.22 -45.16 -40.04
C HIS A 430 11.86 -46.25 -39.00
N ARG A 431 10.87 -47.09 -39.28
CA ARG A 431 10.39 -48.20 -38.42
C ARG A 431 10.06 -47.72 -37.01
N ILE A 432 9.26 -46.65 -36.90
CA ILE A 432 8.87 -46.04 -35.64
C ILE A 432 7.46 -46.54 -35.28
N THR A 433 7.29 -47.08 -34.06
CA THR A 433 6.00 -47.50 -33.52
C THR A 433 5.27 -46.30 -32.88
N ILE A 434 4.03 -46.04 -33.30
CA ILE A 434 3.20 -44.96 -32.75
C ILE A 434 2.27 -45.52 -31.66
N LEU A 435 2.33 -44.92 -30.47
CA LEU A 435 1.51 -45.28 -29.30
C LEU A 435 0.64 -44.07 -28.95
N THR A 436 -0.67 -44.19 -29.09
CA THR A 436 -1.62 -43.10 -28.80
C THR A 436 -2.46 -43.38 -27.57
N GLN A 437 -2.63 -42.40 -26.72
CA GLN A 437 -3.52 -42.41 -25.54
C GLN A 437 -4.33 -41.12 -25.54
N PHE A 438 -5.47 -41.13 -26.20
CA PHE A 438 -6.35 -39.99 -26.31
C PHE A 438 -7.41 -40.00 -25.20
N ALA A 439 -7.60 -38.87 -24.51
CA ALA A 439 -8.74 -38.69 -23.62
C ALA A 439 -10.04 -38.59 -24.43
N SER A 440 -11.10 -39.30 -23.97
CA SER A 440 -12.38 -39.40 -24.68
C SER A 440 -13.18 -38.08 -24.67
N ASP A 441 -13.11 -37.30 -23.58
CA ASP A 441 -13.92 -36.09 -23.36
C ASP A 441 -13.05 -34.82 -23.33
N LEU A 442 -12.30 -34.60 -24.42
CA LEU A 442 -11.49 -33.41 -24.55
C LEU A 442 -12.33 -32.26 -25.15
N PRO A 443 -12.48 -31.12 -24.50
CA PRO A 443 -13.16 -29.97 -25.07
C PRO A 443 -12.36 -29.39 -26.22
N ALA A 444 -13.05 -28.81 -27.21
CA ALA A 444 -12.42 -28.05 -28.28
C ALA A 444 -11.75 -26.79 -27.71
N VAL A 445 -10.57 -26.44 -28.26
CA VAL A 445 -9.85 -25.22 -27.90
C VAL A 445 -10.00 -24.17 -29.00
N PRO A 446 -10.14 -22.89 -28.67
CA PRO A 446 -10.12 -21.83 -29.66
C PRO A 446 -8.71 -21.70 -30.23
N ALA A 447 -8.51 -22.11 -31.46
CA ALA A 447 -7.18 -22.14 -32.05
C ALA A 447 -7.19 -21.99 -33.58
N HIS A 448 -6.06 -21.59 -34.14
CA HIS A 448 -5.79 -21.65 -35.58
C HIS A 448 -5.29 -23.08 -35.91
N LYS A 449 -6.21 -23.89 -36.46
CA LYS A 449 -5.97 -25.31 -36.74
C LYS A 449 -4.64 -25.54 -37.48
N GLY A 450 -4.36 -24.76 -38.54
CA GLY A 450 -3.15 -24.89 -39.36
C GLY A 450 -1.86 -24.64 -38.56
N GLN A 451 -1.85 -23.60 -37.69
CA GLN A 451 -0.68 -23.30 -36.86
C GLN A 451 -0.42 -24.37 -35.80
N LEU A 452 -1.48 -24.86 -35.13
CA LEU A 452 -1.31 -25.97 -34.17
C LEU A 452 -0.87 -27.27 -34.87
N GLN A 453 -1.36 -27.54 -36.09
CA GLN A 453 -0.94 -28.68 -36.87
C GLN A 453 0.54 -28.60 -37.24
N GLU A 454 1.04 -27.41 -37.60
CA GLU A 454 2.45 -27.14 -37.84
C GLU A 454 3.32 -27.45 -36.60
N VAL A 455 2.87 -26.99 -35.40
CA VAL A 455 3.56 -27.32 -34.14
C VAL A 455 3.64 -28.82 -33.94
N VAL A 456 2.53 -29.55 -34.11
CA VAL A 456 2.50 -31.01 -33.91
C VAL A 456 3.43 -31.71 -34.92
N ILE A 457 3.38 -31.34 -36.20
CA ILE A 457 4.24 -31.92 -37.25
C ILE A 457 5.72 -31.64 -36.96
N ASN A 458 6.07 -30.42 -36.55
CA ASN A 458 7.45 -30.08 -36.20
C ASN A 458 7.95 -30.89 -34.98
N LEU A 459 7.15 -31.10 -33.95
CA LEU A 459 7.55 -31.94 -32.81
C LEU A 459 7.68 -33.41 -33.19
N LEU A 460 6.77 -33.92 -34.06
CA LEU A 460 6.88 -35.30 -34.60
C LEU A 460 8.11 -35.47 -35.46
N GLN A 461 8.43 -34.50 -36.32
CA GLN A 461 9.65 -34.53 -37.16
C GLN A 461 10.93 -34.51 -36.27
N ASN A 462 10.92 -33.70 -35.22
CA ASN A 462 12.04 -33.69 -34.27
C ASN A 462 12.21 -35.05 -33.56
N SER A 463 11.10 -35.72 -33.26
CA SER A 463 11.12 -37.08 -32.69
C SER A 463 11.72 -38.10 -33.69
N VAL A 464 11.36 -38.05 -35.00
CA VAL A 464 11.92 -38.87 -36.04
C VAL A 464 13.43 -38.68 -36.14
N ASP A 465 13.87 -37.43 -36.23
CA ASP A 465 15.29 -37.07 -36.35
C ASP A 465 16.10 -37.49 -35.11
N ALA A 466 15.51 -37.39 -33.89
CA ALA A 466 16.17 -37.81 -32.65
C ALA A 466 16.40 -39.32 -32.56
N MET A 467 15.63 -40.11 -33.31
CA MET A 467 15.71 -41.55 -33.37
C MET A 467 16.48 -42.12 -34.57
N GLU A 468 16.97 -41.25 -35.49
CA GLU A 468 17.65 -41.70 -36.71
C GLU A 468 18.87 -42.59 -36.40
N THR A 469 19.62 -42.30 -35.36
CA THR A 469 20.81 -43.03 -34.93
C THR A 469 20.58 -43.99 -33.74
N ALA A 470 19.32 -44.13 -33.27
CA ALA A 470 19.04 -44.94 -32.10
C ALA A 470 19.06 -46.45 -32.42
N GLU A 471 19.82 -47.22 -31.64
CA GLU A 471 19.91 -48.70 -31.73
C GLU A 471 18.77 -49.40 -30.99
N LYS A 472 18.03 -48.70 -30.13
CA LYS A 472 16.90 -49.20 -29.33
C LYS A 472 15.61 -49.22 -30.13
N ALA A 473 14.57 -49.88 -29.59
CA ALA A 473 13.22 -49.86 -30.16
C ALA A 473 12.72 -48.39 -30.29
N ARG A 474 12.32 -48.01 -31.51
CA ARG A 474 11.91 -46.64 -31.85
C ARG A 474 10.40 -46.53 -31.66
N PHE A 475 9.97 -45.61 -30.76
CA PHE A 475 8.56 -45.31 -30.57
C PHE A 475 8.32 -43.81 -30.30
N VAL A 476 7.18 -43.34 -30.74
CA VAL A 476 6.62 -42.05 -30.34
C VAL A 476 5.33 -42.33 -29.57
N ARG A 477 5.22 -41.82 -28.37
CA ARG A 477 4.00 -41.88 -27.54
C ARG A 477 3.34 -40.52 -27.50
N ILE A 478 2.07 -40.47 -27.82
CA ILE A 478 1.25 -39.27 -27.82
C ILE A 478 0.12 -39.43 -26.83
N ARG A 479 0.02 -38.50 -25.91
CA ARG A 479 -1.03 -38.52 -24.89
C ARG A 479 -1.75 -37.19 -24.85
N THR A 480 -3.08 -37.21 -24.84
CA THR A 480 -3.89 -36.03 -24.54
C THR A 480 -4.58 -36.21 -23.20
N GLU A 481 -4.72 -35.12 -22.46
CA GLU A 481 -5.36 -35.15 -21.14
C GLU A 481 -6.06 -33.80 -20.87
N ARG A 482 -7.09 -33.81 -20.03
CA ARG A 482 -7.67 -32.60 -19.51
C ARG A 482 -6.87 -32.15 -18.27
N ARG A 483 -6.40 -30.91 -18.25
CA ARG A 483 -5.68 -30.31 -17.12
C ARG A 483 -6.58 -29.35 -16.36
N GLY A 484 -7.18 -29.81 -15.25
CA GLY A 484 -8.14 -29.02 -14.49
C GLY A 484 -9.43 -28.74 -15.27
N GLN A 485 -10.04 -27.58 -14.99
CA GLN A 485 -11.28 -27.16 -15.69
C GLN A 485 -11.01 -26.28 -16.91
N ASP A 486 -9.86 -25.63 -16.99
CA ASP A 486 -9.60 -24.51 -17.89
C ASP A 486 -8.55 -24.80 -18.97
N ALA A 487 -7.94 -25.98 -19.00
CA ALA A 487 -6.88 -26.31 -19.94
C ALA A 487 -6.87 -27.76 -20.40
N ILE A 488 -6.27 -28.00 -21.55
CA ILE A 488 -5.92 -29.32 -22.06
C ILE A 488 -4.39 -29.49 -22.16
N GLY A 489 -3.92 -30.70 -22.06
CA GLY A 489 -2.51 -31.09 -22.24
C GLY A 489 -2.37 -32.03 -23.43
N LEU A 490 -1.34 -31.80 -24.25
CA LEU A 490 -0.83 -32.72 -25.27
C LEU A 490 0.64 -33.00 -24.99
N ALA A 491 0.99 -34.27 -24.80
CA ALA A 491 2.37 -34.70 -24.59
C ALA A 491 2.82 -35.59 -25.76
N ILE A 492 3.99 -35.31 -26.32
CA ILE A 492 4.66 -36.07 -27.36
C ILE A 492 6.00 -36.53 -26.78
N GLN A 493 6.17 -37.85 -26.63
CA GLN A 493 7.37 -38.49 -26.09
C GLN A 493 8.02 -39.34 -27.16
N ASP A 494 9.32 -39.18 -27.36
CA ASP A 494 10.14 -40.07 -28.23
C ASP A 494 11.06 -40.97 -27.39
N SER A 495 11.62 -41.99 -28.06
CA SER A 495 12.65 -42.87 -27.50
C SER A 495 14.05 -42.58 -28.07
N GLY A 496 14.25 -41.34 -28.50
CA GLY A 496 15.50 -40.89 -29.11
C GLY A 496 16.64 -40.60 -28.13
N LYS A 497 17.64 -39.88 -28.60
CA LYS A 497 18.85 -39.55 -27.81
C LYS A 497 18.62 -38.62 -26.62
N GLY A 498 17.41 -38.06 -26.47
CA GLY A 498 17.10 -37.13 -25.39
C GLY A 498 17.71 -35.73 -25.57
N ILE A 499 17.57 -34.91 -24.52
CA ILE A 499 18.06 -33.53 -24.49
C ILE A 499 19.05 -33.38 -23.34
N ASP A 500 20.18 -32.74 -23.58
CA ASP A 500 21.16 -32.41 -22.54
C ASP A 500 20.52 -31.46 -21.50
N ALA A 501 20.73 -31.73 -20.22
CA ALA A 501 20.19 -30.91 -19.13
C ALA A 501 20.61 -29.42 -19.22
N GLN A 502 21.79 -29.14 -19.74
CA GLN A 502 22.26 -27.75 -19.92
C GLN A 502 21.57 -27.03 -21.08
N MET A 503 20.92 -27.76 -21.97
CA MET A 503 20.24 -27.19 -23.15
C MET A 503 18.73 -27.05 -22.98
N ILE A 504 18.12 -27.67 -21.99
CA ILE A 504 16.63 -27.70 -21.81
C ILE A 504 16.05 -26.28 -21.79
N ASP A 505 16.72 -25.33 -21.15
CA ASP A 505 16.23 -23.94 -21.04
C ASP A 505 16.41 -23.14 -22.33
N THR A 506 17.33 -23.54 -23.19
CA THR A 506 17.72 -22.79 -24.40
C THR A 506 17.23 -23.42 -25.71
N ILE A 507 16.68 -24.66 -25.69
CA ILE A 507 16.22 -25.33 -26.94
C ILE A 507 15.11 -24.61 -27.69
N PHE A 508 14.40 -23.70 -27.01
CA PHE A 508 13.34 -22.86 -27.57
C PHE A 508 13.86 -21.51 -28.08
N ASP A 509 15.14 -21.21 -27.87
CA ASP A 509 15.77 -20.01 -28.43
C ASP A 509 16.00 -20.18 -29.91
N ALA A 510 15.83 -19.11 -30.68
CA ALA A 510 16.07 -19.14 -32.11
C ALA A 510 17.54 -19.49 -32.41
N PHE A 511 17.73 -20.35 -33.43
CA PHE A 511 19.07 -20.83 -33.91
C PHE A 511 19.79 -21.81 -33.00
N VAL A 512 19.21 -22.23 -31.89
CA VAL A 512 19.76 -23.31 -31.06
C VAL A 512 19.45 -24.66 -31.71
N THR A 513 20.47 -25.41 -32.09
CA THR A 513 20.33 -26.73 -32.73
C THR A 513 21.52 -27.64 -32.42
N THR A 514 21.25 -28.92 -32.22
CA THR A 514 22.26 -29.98 -32.12
C THR A 514 22.44 -30.76 -33.44
N LYS A 515 21.67 -30.42 -34.49
CA LYS A 515 21.67 -31.10 -35.78
C LYS A 515 22.67 -30.43 -36.75
N ALA A 516 23.55 -31.17 -37.42
CA ALA A 516 24.52 -30.64 -38.36
C ALA A 516 23.91 -29.86 -39.55
N LYS A 517 22.66 -30.16 -39.91
CA LYS A 517 21.89 -29.48 -40.97
C LYS A 517 20.62 -28.77 -40.43
N GLY A 518 20.44 -28.78 -39.13
CA GLY A 518 19.25 -28.14 -38.50
C GLY A 518 19.40 -26.62 -38.43
N LYS A 519 18.33 -25.87 -38.69
CA LYS A 519 18.34 -24.40 -38.68
C LYS A 519 18.08 -23.83 -37.27
N GLY A 520 17.61 -24.63 -36.31
CA GLY A 520 17.31 -24.20 -34.96
C GLY A 520 16.09 -23.27 -34.81
N LEU A 521 15.22 -23.20 -35.83
CA LEU A 521 14.03 -22.33 -35.83
C LEU A 521 12.75 -23.06 -35.43
N GLY A 522 12.64 -24.37 -35.68
CA GLY A 522 11.38 -25.11 -35.52
C GLY A 522 10.81 -25.04 -34.12
N LEU A 523 11.61 -25.29 -33.07
CA LEU A 523 11.14 -25.21 -31.68
C LEU A 523 10.83 -23.78 -31.24
N ALA A 524 11.60 -22.79 -31.71
CA ALA A 524 11.33 -21.37 -31.44
C ALA A 524 9.98 -20.93 -32.04
N ILE A 525 9.70 -21.35 -33.29
CA ILE A 525 8.43 -21.10 -33.97
C ILE A 525 7.28 -21.80 -33.23
N SER A 526 7.47 -23.07 -32.85
CA SER A 526 6.48 -23.84 -32.09
C SER A 526 6.14 -23.14 -30.78
N LYS A 527 7.14 -22.64 -30.05
CA LYS A 527 6.96 -21.90 -28.81
C LYS A 527 6.17 -20.61 -29.05
N MET A 528 6.50 -19.84 -30.07
CA MET A 528 5.81 -18.60 -30.42
C MET A 528 4.35 -18.86 -30.82
N ILE A 529 4.06 -19.91 -31.58
CA ILE A 529 2.69 -20.28 -31.96
C ILE A 529 1.89 -20.64 -30.69
N ILE A 530 2.45 -21.45 -29.80
CA ILE A 530 1.75 -21.84 -28.57
C ILE A 530 1.53 -20.64 -27.65
N ASP A 531 2.51 -19.75 -27.50
CA ASP A 531 2.38 -18.52 -26.70
C ASP A 531 1.29 -17.57 -27.27
N ARG A 532 1.11 -17.50 -28.61
CA ARG A 532 -0.01 -16.75 -29.25
C ARG A 532 -1.39 -17.35 -28.99
N HIS A 533 -1.46 -18.62 -28.66
CA HIS A 533 -2.69 -19.29 -28.23
C HIS A 533 -2.89 -19.27 -26.71
N ASP A 534 -2.21 -18.36 -25.99
CA ASP A 534 -2.21 -18.28 -24.52
C ASP A 534 -1.83 -19.63 -23.86
N GLY A 535 -1.07 -20.46 -24.58
CA GLY A 535 -0.65 -21.78 -24.15
C GLY A 535 0.77 -21.77 -23.57
N GLN A 536 1.23 -22.97 -23.23
CA GLN A 536 2.60 -23.18 -22.75
C GLN A 536 3.22 -24.39 -23.44
N LEU A 537 4.43 -24.26 -23.99
CA LEU A 537 5.25 -25.36 -24.50
C LEU A 537 6.45 -25.56 -23.58
N THR A 538 6.61 -26.78 -23.09
CA THR A 538 7.73 -27.19 -22.23
C THR A 538 8.37 -28.48 -22.75
N ALA A 539 9.63 -28.69 -22.40
CA ALA A 539 10.35 -29.92 -22.70
C ALA A 539 10.94 -30.51 -21.43
N SER A 540 11.02 -31.82 -21.39
CA SER A 540 11.73 -32.57 -20.34
C SER A 540 12.41 -33.78 -20.93
N SER A 541 13.53 -34.18 -20.35
CA SER A 541 14.27 -35.39 -20.73
C SER A 541 14.91 -36.00 -19.48
N ALA A 542 14.96 -37.32 -19.41
CA ALA A 542 15.67 -38.01 -18.35
C ALA A 542 17.18 -38.11 -18.59
N GLY A 543 17.72 -37.29 -19.49
CA GLY A 543 19.12 -37.23 -19.90
C GLY A 543 19.39 -37.93 -21.23
N SER A 544 20.64 -37.90 -21.68
CA SER A 544 21.08 -38.48 -22.93
C SER A 544 20.70 -39.96 -23.01
N GLU A 545 20.15 -40.40 -24.16
CA GLU A 545 19.67 -41.76 -24.46
C GLU A 545 18.37 -42.24 -23.81
N ASN A 546 17.62 -41.32 -23.13
CA ASN A 546 16.35 -41.68 -22.49
C ASN A 546 15.13 -41.01 -23.14
N GLY A 547 15.28 -40.47 -24.34
CA GLY A 547 14.22 -39.78 -25.06
C GLY A 547 13.87 -38.43 -24.51
N ALA A 548 12.99 -37.72 -25.21
CA ALA A 548 12.48 -36.42 -24.81
C ALA A 548 10.94 -36.41 -24.73
N ILE A 549 10.40 -35.54 -23.90
CA ILE A 549 8.96 -35.29 -23.77
C ILE A 549 8.72 -33.82 -24.01
N PHE A 550 7.94 -33.48 -25.03
CA PHE A 550 7.42 -32.14 -25.26
C PHE A 550 5.98 -32.09 -24.78
N GLN A 551 5.66 -31.09 -23.97
CA GLN A 551 4.31 -30.89 -23.40
C GLN A 551 3.76 -29.56 -23.85
N ILE A 552 2.58 -29.58 -24.44
CA ILE A 552 1.78 -28.41 -24.80
C ILE A 552 0.60 -28.32 -23.84
N THR A 553 0.36 -27.15 -23.29
CA THR A 553 -0.84 -26.82 -22.51
C THR A 553 -1.58 -25.70 -23.24
N LEU A 554 -2.87 -25.90 -23.55
CA LEU A 554 -3.72 -24.92 -24.23
C LEU A 554 -4.93 -24.59 -23.38
N PRO A 555 -5.35 -23.31 -23.27
CA PRO A 555 -6.56 -22.92 -22.56
C PRO A 555 -7.82 -23.33 -23.33
N ILE A 556 -8.87 -23.71 -22.61
CA ILE A 556 -10.19 -24.04 -23.17
C ILE A 556 -10.97 -22.79 -23.57
N LYS A 557 -10.65 -21.65 -22.94
CA LYS A 557 -11.23 -20.33 -23.23
C LYS A 557 -10.12 -19.35 -23.51
N LEU A 558 -10.25 -18.54 -24.54
CA LEU A 558 -9.36 -17.40 -24.74
C LEU A 558 -9.41 -16.51 -23.50
N ALA A 559 -8.25 -16.02 -23.03
CA ALA A 559 -8.19 -14.97 -22.04
C ALA A 559 -9.04 -13.79 -22.55
N ARG A 560 -10.02 -13.39 -21.76
CA ARG A 560 -11.02 -12.37 -22.11
C ARG A 560 -10.35 -11.12 -22.65
N GLU A 561 -10.88 -10.59 -23.76
CA GLU A 561 -10.74 -9.17 -24.08
C GLU A 561 -11.10 -8.32 -22.85
N PRO A 562 -10.37 -7.24 -22.55
CA PRO A 562 -10.78 -6.30 -21.52
C PRO A 562 -12.18 -5.79 -21.87
N SER A 563 -13.14 -5.98 -20.94
CA SER A 563 -14.49 -5.40 -21.06
C SER A 563 -14.37 -3.91 -21.42
N PRO A 564 -15.10 -3.41 -22.40
CA PRO A 564 -15.18 -1.97 -22.64
C PRO A 564 -15.69 -1.35 -21.32
N GLU A 565 -14.88 -0.48 -20.72
CA GLU A 565 -15.27 0.34 -19.59
C GLU A 565 -16.60 1.00 -19.89
N ALA A 566 -17.58 0.71 -19.05
CA ALA A 566 -18.82 1.47 -19.01
C ALA A 566 -18.43 2.92 -18.74
N LEU A 567 -18.56 3.76 -19.76
CA LEU A 567 -18.54 5.21 -19.63
C LEU A 567 -19.54 5.60 -18.53
N PRO A 568 -19.15 6.39 -17.51
CA PRO A 568 -20.11 6.92 -16.58
C PRO A 568 -21.06 7.85 -17.35
N SER A 569 -22.36 7.51 -17.33
CA SER A 569 -23.42 8.40 -17.76
C SER A 569 -23.39 9.64 -16.87
N GLU A 570 -23.00 10.79 -17.44
CA GLU A 570 -23.37 12.11 -16.90
C GLU A 570 -24.89 12.29 -16.86
N PRO A 571 -25.47 13.03 -15.94
CA PRO A 571 -25.34 14.46 -15.74
C PRO A 571 -24.83 14.90 -14.37
#